data_04bc4d026b812a46459b5ba4d2e3aecf
#
_entry.id   04bc4d026b812a46459b5ba4d2e3aecf
#
_cell.length_a   1.000
_cell.length_b   1.000
_cell.length_c   1.000
_cell.angle_alpha   90.00
_cell.angle_beta   90.00
_cell.angle_gamma   90.00
#
_symmetry.space_group_name_H-M   'P 1'
#
loop_
_entity.id
_entity.type
_entity.pdbx_description
1 polymer ?
#
loop_
_entity_poly.entity_id
_entity_poly.type
_entity_poly.pdbx_seq_one_letter_code
_entity_poly.pdbx_strand_id
1 'polypeptide(L)'
;FIAIGKSYKFTRFACYLIAMNCDAKKPRVAMAQAYFALLADAIQSRQEQSTLVDRVVIREEVADGMKSLVKTASLHGVENYPRFMNAGYKGMYNMSLNNLELRKGIKPGEHLIDRMDRAELAANLFRVTQTDSKIKKDNIRGQTNLENTAYAVGKAVRGTMMDIGGAAPEDLPIAEHIKEAKKKLKTAGKKMKGLSSPHAHSELLFIAVKPEDLEDPVYTVDPEEDDSGNDVAD
;
A
#
# COMPACT_ATOMS: atom_id res chain seq x y z
N PHE A 1 29.32 -9.18 13.30
CA PHE A 1 29.30 -8.88 14.75
C PHE A 1 30.57 -8.07 15.07
N ILE A 2 30.49 -7.29 16.15
CA ILE A 2 31.66 -6.52 16.67
C ILE A 2 31.84 -6.98 18.10
N ALA A 3 33.04 -7.47 18.43
CA ALA A 3 33.40 -7.83 19.79
C ALA A 3 33.68 -6.55 20.61
N ILE A 4 33.09 -6.46 21.80
CA ILE A 4 33.31 -5.34 22.73
C ILE A 4 33.68 -5.93 24.10
N GLY A 5 34.98 -6.05 24.38
CA GLY A 5 35.45 -6.74 25.57
C GLY A 5 35.01 -8.21 25.59
N LYS A 6 34.36 -8.65 26.66
CA LYS A 6 33.80 -10.02 26.80
C LYS A 6 32.36 -10.13 26.23
N SER A 7 31.84 -9.15 25.47
CA SER A 7 30.51 -9.17 24.90
C SER A 7 30.54 -8.90 23.40
N TYR A 8 29.44 -9.25 22.70
CA TYR A 8 29.31 -9.08 21.26
C TYR A 8 28.16 -8.12 20.94
N LYS A 9 28.37 -7.25 19.97
CA LYS A 9 27.33 -6.38 19.43
C LYS A 9 26.86 -6.97 18.11
N PHE A 10 25.56 -7.25 18.00
CA PHE A 10 24.93 -7.79 16.82
C PHE A 10 24.06 -6.74 16.11
N THR A 11 23.83 -6.97 14.81
CA THR A 11 22.79 -6.22 14.09
C THR A 11 21.42 -6.59 14.64
N ARG A 12 20.43 -5.71 14.45
CA ARG A 12 19.04 -5.98 14.87
C ARG A 12 18.50 -7.28 14.24
N PHE A 13 18.86 -7.56 12.99
CA PHE A 13 18.46 -8.78 12.30
C PHE A 13 19.09 -10.03 12.93
N ALA A 14 20.37 -9.99 13.30
CA ALA A 14 21.02 -11.11 14.00
C ALA A 14 20.37 -11.34 15.38
N CYS A 15 20.08 -10.27 16.13
CA CYS A 15 19.34 -10.40 17.41
C CYS A 15 17.95 -11.05 17.20
N TYR A 16 17.24 -10.68 16.13
CA TYR A 16 15.97 -11.31 15.78
C TYR A 16 16.12 -12.81 15.54
N LEU A 17 17.09 -13.22 14.70
CA LEU A 17 17.33 -14.64 14.42
C LEU A 17 17.70 -15.44 15.67
N ILE A 18 18.55 -14.87 16.53
CA ILE A 18 18.92 -15.49 17.82
C ILE A 18 17.69 -15.65 18.71
N ALA A 19 16.93 -14.59 18.92
CA ALA A 19 15.74 -14.61 19.77
C ALA A 19 14.70 -15.63 19.28
N MET A 20 14.46 -15.71 17.97
CA MET A 20 13.46 -16.62 17.38
C MET A 20 13.86 -18.09 17.49
N ASN A 21 15.17 -18.39 17.61
CA ASN A 21 15.68 -19.77 17.74
C ASN A 21 16.00 -20.18 19.18
N CYS A 22 15.82 -19.26 20.14
CA CYS A 22 16.05 -19.55 21.55
C CYS A 22 14.80 -20.08 22.27
N ASP A 23 15.00 -20.70 23.43
CA ASP A 23 13.91 -21.28 24.24
C ASP A 23 12.99 -20.18 24.83
N ALA A 24 11.75 -20.12 24.34
CA ALA A 24 10.73 -19.17 24.81
C ALA A 24 10.32 -19.33 26.28
N LYS A 25 10.71 -20.43 26.95
CA LYS A 25 10.47 -20.59 28.40
C LYS A 25 11.33 -19.65 29.25
N LYS A 26 12.43 -19.14 28.69
CA LYS A 26 13.28 -18.16 29.35
C LYS A 26 12.63 -16.76 29.26
N PRO A 27 12.35 -16.07 30.36
CA PRO A 27 11.62 -14.79 30.35
C PRO A 27 12.23 -13.72 29.42
N ARG A 28 13.56 -13.58 29.40
CA ARG A 28 14.25 -12.63 28.51
C ARG A 28 14.09 -12.97 27.03
N VAL A 29 14.06 -14.26 26.69
CA VAL A 29 13.83 -14.72 25.32
C VAL A 29 12.38 -14.44 24.91
N ALA A 30 11.41 -14.76 25.76
CA ALA A 30 10.00 -14.46 25.53
C ALA A 30 9.76 -12.97 25.29
N MET A 31 10.40 -12.10 26.11
CA MET A 31 10.33 -10.64 25.92
C MET A 31 10.94 -10.19 24.59
N ALA A 32 12.09 -10.73 24.21
CA ALA A 32 12.72 -10.41 22.92
C ALA A 32 11.84 -10.86 21.74
N GLN A 33 11.25 -12.05 21.82
CA GLN A 33 10.32 -12.56 20.80
C GLN A 33 9.07 -11.67 20.71
N ALA A 34 8.48 -11.28 21.84
CA ALA A 34 7.33 -10.36 21.88
C ALA A 34 7.67 -8.99 21.28
N TYR A 35 8.84 -8.43 21.60
CA TYR A 35 9.31 -7.17 21.02
C TYR A 35 9.43 -7.26 19.47
N PHE A 36 10.05 -8.32 18.96
CA PHE A 36 10.19 -8.48 17.50
C PHE A 36 8.86 -8.75 16.80
N ALA A 37 7.94 -9.47 17.44
CA ALA A 37 6.58 -9.66 16.93
C ALA A 37 5.82 -8.33 16.83
N LEU A 38 5.86 -7.49 17.88
CA LEU A 38 5.26 -6.16 17.87
C LEU A 38 5.90 -5.23 16.81
N LEU A 39 7.21 -5.33 16.63
CA LEU A 39 7.91 -4.55 15.62
C LEU A 39 7.50 -4.97 14.20
N ALA A 40 7.36 -6.26 13.94
CA ALA A 40 6.90 -6.79 12.64
C ALA A 40 5.47 -6.32 12.36
N ASP A 41 4.56 -6.42 13.33
CA ASP A 41 3.17 -5.94 13.21
C ASP A 41 3.12 -4.43 12.93
N ALA A 42 3.94 -3.64 13.62
CA ALA A 42 4.00 -2.19 13.39
C ALA A 42 4.51 -1.83 11.98
N ILE A 43 5.48 -2.58 11.44
CA ILE A 43 5.99 -2.37 10.08
C ILE A 43 4.91 -2.74 9.06
N GLN A 44 4.26 -3.89 9.22
CA GLN A 44 3.19 -4.34 8.33
C GLN A 44 2.01 -3.35 8.35
N SER A 45 1.57 -2.94 9.53
CA SER A 45 0.50 -1.94 9.69
C SER A 45 0.83 -0.61 9.01
N ARG A 46 2.09 -0.16 9.06
CA ARG A 46 2.54 1.04 8.35
C ARG A 46 2.46 0.90 6.85
N GLN A 47 2.87 -0.25 6.32
CA GLN A 47 2.85 -0.51 4.89
C GLN A 47 1.42 -0.57 4.35
N GLU A 48 0.52 -1.23 5.07
CA GLU A 48 -0.91 -1.27 4.76
C GLU A 48 -1.54 0.14 4.77
N GLN A 49 -1.23 0.94 5.79
CA GLN A 49 -1.70 2.32 5.89
C GLN A 49 -1.19 3.19 4.73
N SER A 50 0.08 3.07 4.33
CA SER A 50 0.63 3.78 3.19
C SER A 50 -0.13 3.44 1.91
N THR A 51 -0.39 2.17 1.65
CA THR A 51 -1.15 1.72 0.48
C THR A 51 -2.59 2.27 0.48
N LEU A 52 -3.24 2.32 1.65
CA LEU A 52 -4.58 2.90 1.78
C LEU A 52 -4.58 4.42 1.56
N VAL A 53 -3.58 5.14 2.06
CA VAL A 53 -3.42 6.59 1.84
C VAL A 53 -3.27 6.86 0.35
N ASP A 54 -2.34 6.19 -0.32
CA ASP A 54 -2.10 6.34 -1.75
C ASP A 54 -3.39 6.12 -2.56
N ARG A 55 -4.14 5.08 -2.22
CA ARG A 55 -5.40 4.77 -2.89
C ARG A 55 -6.43 5.88 -2.71
N VAL A 56 -6.55 6.45 -1.51
CA VAL A 56 -7.48 7.56 -1.23
C VAL A 56 -7.07 8.81 -2.02
N VAL A 57 -5.78 9.15 -2.03
CA VAL A 57 -5.25 10.32 -2.75
C VAL A 57 -5.51 10.18 -4.25
N ILE A 58 -5.10 9.08 -4.87
CA ILE A 58 -5.31 8.86 -6.31
C ILE A 58 -6.79 8.87 -6.67
N ARG A 59 -7.65 8.32 -5.81
CA ARG A 59 -9.11 8.35 -6.05
C ARG A 59 -9.64 9.79 -6.11
N GLU A 60 -9.13 10.68 -5.26
CA GLU A 60 -9.51 12.10 -5.27
C GLU A 60 -8.97 12.81 -6.52
N GLU A 61 -7.73 12.54 -6.89
CA GLU A 61 -7.13 13.05 -8.13
C GLU A 61 -7.91 12.61 -9.38
N VAL A 62 -8.37 11.37 -9.45
CA VAL A 62 -9.23 10.90 -10.56
C VAL A 62 -10.54 11.67 -10.57
N ALA A 63 -11.17 11.93 -9.43
CA ALA A 63 -12.41 12.70 -9.37
C ALA A 63 -12.21 14.14 -9.86
N ASP A 64 -11.12 14.77 -9.49
CA ASP A 64 -10.81 16.13 -9.92
C ASP A 64 -10.40 16.17 -11.41
N GLY A 65 -9.65 15.19 -11.88
CA GLY A 65 -9.36 15.01 -13.30
C GLY A 65 -10.63 14.81 -14.14
N MET A 66 -11.60 14.04 -13.64
CA MET A 66 -12.90 13.88 -14.30
C MET A 66 -13.68 15.20 -14.37
N LYS A 67 -13.67 16.02 -13.31
CA LYS A 67 -14.30 17.37 -13.34
C LYS A 67 -13.65 18.26 -14.39
N SER A 68 -12.30 18.25 -14.45
CA SER A 68 -11.55 19.01 -15.46
C SER A 68 -11.93 18.56 -16.88
N LEU A 69 -11.93 17.24 -17.13
CA LEU A 69 -12.31 16.68 -18.42
C LEU A 69 -13.73 17.05 -18.83
N VAL A 70 -14.70 16.98 -17.90
CA VAL A 70 -16.08 17.39 -18.14
C VAL A 70 -16.14 18.87 -18.54
N LYS A 71 -15.42 19.76 -17.83
CA LYS A 71 -15.35 21.19 -18.17
C LYS A 71 -14.76 21.40 -19.57
N THR A 72 -13.66 20.71 -19.90
CA THR A 72 -13.05 20.78 -21.23
C THR A 72 -14.00 20.29 -22.31
N ALA A 73 -14.64 19.15 -22.10
CA ALA A 73 -15.59 18.59 -23.05
C ALA A 73 -16.78 19.53 -23.30
N SER A 74 -17.28 20.21 -22.26
CA SER A 74 -18.30 21.24 -22.37
C SER A 74 -17.89 22.38 -23.31
N LEU A 75 -16.70 22.93 -23.09
CA LEU A 75 -16.17 24.03 -23.90
C LEU A 75 -15.90 23.63 -25.36
N HIS A 76 -15.77 22.33 -25.61
CA HIS A 76 -15.48 21.77 -26.94
C HIS A 76 -16.70 21.15 -27.63
N GLY A 77 -17.91 21.32 -27.06
CA GLY A 77 -19.18 20.97 -27.74
C GLY A 77 -19.66 19.54 -27.47
N VAL A 78 -19.43 19.00 -26.27
CA VAL A 78 -20.13 17.80 -25.81
C VAL A 78 -21.53 18.16 -25.35
N GLU A 79 -22.54 17.51 -25.90
CA GLU A 79 -23.94 17.62 -25.52
C GLU A 79 -24.40 16.46 -24.64
N ASN A 80 -23.90 15.24 -24.90
CA ASN A 80 -24.22 14.03 -24.14
C ASN A 80 -23.00 13.53 -23.35
N TYR A 81 -22.88 14.01 -22.11
CA TYR A 81 -21.78 13.66 -21.18
C TYR A 81 -21.74 12.17 -20.84
N PRO A 82 -22.85 11.50 -20.50
CA PRO A 82 -22.82 10.06 -20.22
C PRO A 82 -22.24 9.26 -21.38
N ARG A 83 -22.59 9.59 -22.61
CA ARG A 83 -22.09 8.93 -23.80
C ARG A 83 -20.59 9.17 -24.02
N PHE A 84 -20.15 10.43 -23.85
CA PHE A 84 -18.73 10.81 -23.92
C PHE A 84 -17.90 10.06 -22.85
N MET A 85 -18.33 10.07 -21.61
CA MET A 85 -17.63 9.37 -20.52
C MET A 85 -17.58 7.85 -20.77
N ASN A 86 -18.68 7.29 -21.23
CA ASN A 86 -18.77 5.86 -21.55
C ASN A 86 -17.86 5.45 -22.70
N ALA A 87 -17.58 6.33 -23.68
CA ALA A 87 -16.61 6.06 -24.73
C ALA A 87 -15.21 5.78 -24.19
N GLY A 88 -14.75 6.55 -23.19
CA GLY A 88 -13.49 6.30 -22.51
C GLY A 88 -13.44 4.97 -21.77
N TYR A 89 -14.53 4.59 -21.09
CA TYR A 89 -14.64 3.27 -20.46
C TYR A 89 -14.65 2.15 -21.50
N LYS A 90 -15.40 2.28 -22.59
CA LYS A 90 -15.40 1.30 -23.70
C LYS A 90 -14.01 1.09 -24.28
N GLY A 91 -13.23 2.16 -24.44
CA GLY A 91 -11.85 2.04 -24.91
C GLY A 91 -10.96 1.26 -23.94
N MET A 92 -11.02 1.57 -22.65
CA MET A 92 -10.14 0.98 -21.64
C MET A 92 -10.56 -0.43 -21.21
N TYR A 93 -11.86 -0.69 -21.04
CA TYR A 93 -12.39 -1.94 -20.51
C TYR A 93 -13.06 -2.83 -21.55
N ASN A 94 -13.06 -2.43 -22.82
CA ASN A 94 -13.73 -3.12 -23.94
C ASN A 94 -15.22 -3.37 -23.70
N MET A 95 -15.83 -2.61 -22.80
CA MET A 95 -17.27 -2.68 -22.47
C MET A 95 -17.78 -1.35 -21.92
N SER A 96 -19.11 -1.19 -21.89
CA SER A 96 -19.74 -0.01 -21.29
C SER A 96 -19.56 0.02 -19.77
N LEU A 97 -19.64 1.21 -19.17
CA LEU A 97 -19.57 1.38 -17.71
C LEU A 97 -20.60 0.50 -16.99
N ASN A 98 -21.85 0.48 -17.46
CA ASN A 98 -22.90 -0.34 -16.83
C ASN A 98 -22.56 -1.85 -16.88
N ASN A 99 -22.03 -2.33 -18.02
CA ASN A 99 -21.64 -3.74 -18.13
C ASN A 99 -20.43 -4.05 -17.24
N LEU A 100 -19.52 -3.12 -17.10
CA LEU A 100 -18.36 -3.24 -16.21
C LEU A 100 -18.80 -3.27 -14.74
N GLU A 101 -19.72 -2.41 -14.33
CA GLU A 101 -20.30 -2.40 -12.99
C GLU A 101 -21.02 -3.71 -12.68
N LEU A 102 -21.82 -4.24 -13.61
CA LEU A 102 -22.46 -5.55 -13.50
C LEU A 102 -21.42 -6.68 -13.37
N ARG A 103 -20.40 -6.70 -14.26
CA ARG A 103 -19.33 -7.71 -14.23
C ARG A 103 -18.58 -7.71 -12.90
N LYS A 104 -18.27 -6.52 -12.39
CA LYS A 104 -17.57 -6.34 -11.11
C LYS A 104 -18.50 -6.43 -9.89
N GLY A 105 -19.78 -6.68 -10.05
CA GLY A 105 -20.73 -6.82 -8.94
C GLY A 105 -20.89 -5.56 -8.08
N ILE A 106 -20.81 -4.37 -8.72
CA ILE A 106 -21.00 -3.09 -8.05
C ILE A 106 -22.47 -2.93 -7.67
N LYS A 107 -22.74 -2.60 -6.42
CA LYS A 107 -24.11 -2.46 -5.91
C LYS A 107 -24.77 -1.20 -6.45
N PRO A 108 -26.10 -1.19 -6.66
CA PRO A 108 -26.83 0.03 -7.01
C PRO A 108 -26.52 1.18 -6.04
N GLY A 109 -26.20 2.35 -6.57
CA GLY A 109 -25.85 3.53 -5.77
C GLY A 109 -24.38 3.62 -5.33
N GLU A 110 -23.56 2.61 -5.62
CA GLU A 110 -22.10 2.70 -5.49
C GLU A 110 -21.47 3.14 -6.83
N HIS A 111 -20.33 3.78 -6.76
CA HIS A 111 -19.55 4.13 -7.95
C HIS A 111 -18.37 3.17 -8.13
N LEU A 112 -18.16 2.71 -9.33
CA LEU A 112 -17.06 1.80 -9.67
C LEU A 112 -15.70 2.32 -9.18
N ILE A 113 -15.44 3.62 -9.33
CA ILE A 113 -14.21 4.28 -8.89
C ILE A 113 -13.91 4.09 -7.40
N ASP A 114 -14.93 3.91 -6.57
CA ASP A 114 -14.78 3.69 -5.13
C ASP A 114 -14.37 2.26 -4.77
N ARG A 115 -14.39 1.36 -5.78
CA ARG A 115 -14.06 -0.06 -5.67
C ARG A 115 -12.79 -0.45 -6.47
N MET A 116 -12.17 0.50 -7.15
CA MET A 116 -10.92 0.29 -7.88
C MET A 116 -9.74 0.20 -6.91
N ASP A 117 -8.77 -0.63 -7.24
CA ASP A 117 -7.48 -0.65 -6.57
C ASP A 117 -6.59 0.53 -6.98
N ARG A 118 -5.39 0.63 -6.39
CA ARG A 118 -4.45 1.71 -6.69
C ARG A 118 -4.01 1.72 -8.15
N ALA A 119 -3.73 0.56 -8.73
CA ALA A 119 -3.24 0.44 -10.10
C ALA A 119 -4.33 0.81 -11.12
N GLU A 120 -5.56 0.34 -10.90
CA GLU A 120 -6.71 0.68 -11.73
C GLU A 120 -7.05 2.17 -11.66
N LEU A 121 -6.96 2.78 -10.46
CA LEU A 121 -7.15 4.22 -10.28
C LEU A 121 -6.06 5.02 -11.02
N ALA A 122 -4.79 4.63 -10.92
CA ALA A 122 -3.70 5.30 -11.61
C ALA A 122 -3.87 5.25 -13.14
N ALA A 123 -4.27 4.10 -13.68
CA ALA A 123 -4.56 3.96 -15.11
C ALA A 123 -5.76 4.82 -15.55
N ASN A 124 -6.80 4.93 -14.72
CA ASN A 124 -7.93 5.83 -15.00
C ASN A 124 -7.53 7.31 -14.90
N LEU A 125 -6.69 7.69 -13.95
CA LEU A 125 -6.15 9.04 -13.85
C LEU A 125 -5.38 9.39 -15.11
N PHE A 126 -4.50 8.51 -15.56
CA PHE A 126 -3.74 8.69 -16.79
C PHE A 126 -4.66 8.82 -18.01
N ARG A 127 -5.65 7.93 -18.16
CA ARG A 127 -6.65 8.01 -19.22
C ARG A 127 -7.37 9.36 -19.27
N VAL A 128 -7.86 9.82 -18.13
CA VAL A 128 -8.62 11.06 -17.98
C VAL A 128 -7.76 12.28 -18.32
N THR A 129 -6.55 12.35 -17.75
CA THR A 129 -5.62 13.47 -17.96
C THR A 129 -5.11 13.53 -19.41
N GLN A 130 -4.81 12.38 -20.02
CA GLN A 130 -4.39 12.32 -21.43
C GLN A 130 -5.53 12.70 -22.37
N THR A 131 -6.77 12.31 -22.08
CA THR A 131 -7.94 12.71 -22.88
C THR A 131 -8.13 14.22 -22.80
N ASP A 132 -8.09 14.81 -21.61
CA ASP A 132 -8.22 16.25 -21.38
C ASP A 132 -7.12 17.05 -22.11
N SER A 133 -5.87 16.62 -21.97
CA SER A 133 -4.72 17.24 -22.61
C SER A 133 -4.80 17.16 -24.14
N LYS A 134 -5.20 16.00 -24.68
CA LYS A 134 -5.32 15.81 -26.13
C LYS A 134 -6.42 16.68 -26.73
N ILE A 135 -7.57 16.75 -26.08
CA ILE A 135 -8.68 17.61 -26.54
C ILE A 135 -8.23 19.08 -26.62
N LYS A 136 -7.54 19.58 -25.59
CA LYS A 136 -7.04 20.96 -25.53
C LYS A 136 -5.96 21.21 -26.58
N LYS A 137 -4.96 20.33 -26.67
CA LYS A 137 -3.80 20.47 -27.56
C LYS A 137 -4.21 20.47 -29.03
N ASP A 138 -5.07 19.53 -29.43
CA ASP A 138 -5.47 19.33 -30.82
C ASP A 138 -6.75 20.10 -31.16
N ASN A 139 -7.29 20.91 -30.21
CA ASN A 139 -8.53 21.68 -30.32
C ASN A 139 -9.70 20.86 -30.89
N ILE A 140 -9.86 19.63 -30.42
CA ILE A 140 -10.87 18.68 -30.92
C ILE A 140 -12.26 19.17 -30.49
N ARG A 141 -13.20 19.22 -31.43
CA ARG A 141 -14.55 19.72 -31.19
C ARG A 141 -15.62 18.79 -31.71
N GLY A 142 -16.79 18.89 -31.11
CA GLY A 142 -18.01 18.18 -31.44
C GLY A 142 -18.09 16.78 -30.85
N GLN A 143 -19.32 16.36 -30.53
CA GLN A 143 -19.65 15.15 -29.79
C GLN A 143 -18.89 13.90 -30.28
N THR A 144 -19.01 13.60 -31.55
CA THR A 144 -18.44 12.36 -32.17
C THR A 144 -16.92 12.34 -32.09
N ASN A 145 -16.24 13.47 -32.36
CA ASN A 145 -14.78 13.54 -32.34
C ASN A 145 -14.24 13.40 -30.90
N LEU A 146 -14.92 13.98 -29.94
CA LEU A 146 -14.58 13.89 -28.53
C LEU A 146 -14.77 12.46 -28.01
N GLU A 147 -15.87 11.79 -28.37
CA GLU A 147 -16.10 10.37 -28.07
C GLU A 147 -15.00 9.47 -28.66
N ASN A 148 -14.68 9.67 -29.94
CA ASN A 148 -13.63 8.91 -30.62
C ASN A 148 -12.26 9.12 -29.94
N THR A 149 -11.97 10.36 -29.51
CA THR A 149 -10.73 10.67 -28.79
C THR A 149 -10.69 9.96 -27.44
N ALA A 150 -11.77 10.04 -26.66
CA ALA A 150 -11.85 9.37 -25.37
C ALA A 150 -11.71 7.85 -25.50
N TYR A 151 -12.35 7.27 -26.52
CA TYR A 151 -12.22 5.85 -26.83
C TYR A 151 -10.78 5.47 -27.23
N ALA A 152 -10.17 6.23 -28.13
CA ALA A 152 -8.81 5.96 -28.61
C ALA A 152 -7.77 6.04 -27.48
N VAL A 153 -7.86 7.05 -26.59
CA VAL A 153 -6.99 7.16 -25.41
C VAL A 153 -7.22 5.99 -24.46
N GLY A 154 -8.48 5.64 -24.20
CA GLY A 154 -8.80 4.48 -23.36
C GLY A 154 -8.21 3.17 -23.93
N LYS A 155 -8.33 2.97 -25.23
CA LYS A 155 -7.76 1.80 -25.93
C LYS A 155 -6.23 1.76 -25.85
N ALA A 156 -5.57 2.91 -25.98
CA ALA A 156 -4.11 3.01 -25.85
C ALA A 156 -3.65 2.65 -24.42
N VAL A 157 -4.32 3.16 -23.40
CA VAL A 157 -4.03 2.80 -22.00
C VAL A 157 -4.20 1.30 -21.77
N ARG A 158 -5.30 0.72 -22.27
CA ARG A 158 -5.53 -0.73 -22.23
C ARG A 158 -4.38 -1.51 -22.88
N GLY A 159 -4.00 -1.13 -24.10
CA GLY A 159 -2.88 -1.77 -24.83
C GLY A 159 -1.62 -1.78 -23.99
N THR A 160 -1.22 -0.63 -23.47
CA THR A 160 -0.03 -0.50 -22.60
C THR A 160 -0.10 -1.40 -21.36
N MET A 161 -1.27 -1.48 -20.69
CA MET A 161 -1.44 -2.35 -19.53
C MET A 161 -1.25 -3.83 -19.87
N MET A 162 -1.75 -4.26 -21.01
CA MET A 162 -1.62 -5.65 -21.47
C MET A 162 -0.20 -5.96 -21.98
N ASP A 163 0.43 -5.03 -22.71
CA ASP A 163 1.77 -5.19 -23.28
C ASP A 163 2.87 -5.32 -22.21
N ILE A 164 2.71 -4.68 -21.07
CA ILE A 164 3.63 -4.83 -19.93
C ILE A 164 3.36 -6.08 -19.09
N GLY A 165 2.52 -6.99 -19.55
CA GLY A 165 2.24 -8.27 -18.90
C GLY A 165 1.21 -8.21 -17.77
N GLY A 166 0.42 -7.13 -17.69
CA GLY A 166 -0.67 -7.00 -16.75
C GLY A 166 -1.93 -7.78 -17.16
N ALA A 167 -2.82 -7.96 -16.20
CA ALA A 167 -4.17 -8.46 -16.48
C ALA A 167 -4.98 -7.44 -17.27
N ALA A 168 -5.99 -7.91 -18.01
CA ALA A 168 -6.91 -7.00 -18.68
C ALA A 168 -7.62 -6.12 -17.63
N PRO A 169 -7.83 -4.82 -17.89
CA PRO A 169 -8.39 -3.90 -16.88
C PRO A 169 -9.74 -4.35 -16.31
N GLU A 170 -10.57 -5.01 -17.11
CA GLU A 170 -11.84 -5.57 -16.66
C GLU A 170 -11.72 -6.77 -15.72
N ASP A 171 -10.56 -7.42 -15.68
CA ASP A 171 -10.27 -8.58 -14.85
C ASP A 171 -9.51 -8.22 -13.57
N LEU A 172 -9.17 -6.95 -13.39
CA LEU A 172 -8.54 -6.48 -12.15
C LEU A 172 -9.48 -6.71 -10.96
N PRO A 173 -8.94 -7.11 -9.80
CA PRO A 173 -9.73 -7.43 -8.61
C PRO A 173 -10.43 -6.18 -8.06
N ILE A 174 -11.58 -6.42 -7.44
CA ILE A 174 -12.32 -5.37 -6.75
C ILE A 174 -11.71 -5.13 -5.39
N ALA A 175 -11.41 -3.88 -5.08
CA ALA A 175 -10.97 -3.47 -3.76
C ALA A 175 -12.16 -3.22 -2.81
N GLU A 176 -11.89 -3.17 -1.51
CA GLU A 176 -12.91 -2.72 -0.55
C GLU A 176 -13.35 -1.28 -0.86
N HIS A 177 -14.58 -0.93 -0.45
CA HIS A 177 -15.11 0.42 -0.72
C HIS A 177 -14.22 1.50 -0.07
N ILE A 178 -13.98 2.61 -0.79
CA ILE A 178 -13.09 3.69 -0.36
C ILE A 178 -13.47 4.28 1.02
N LYS A 179 -14.75 4.23 1.40
CA LYS A 179 -15.22 4.66 2.73
C LYS A 179 -14.61 3.82 3.85
N GLU A 180 -14.45 2.50 3.64
CA GLU A 180 -13.83 1.63 4.64
C GLU A 180 -12.33 1.90 4.75
N ALA A 181 -11.64 2.15 3.62
CA ALA A 181 -10.24 2.59 3.64
C ALA A 181 -10.07 3.89 4.44
N LYS A 182 -10.91 4.90 4.19
CA LYS A 182 -10.93 6.17 4.95
C LYS A 182 -11.20 5.96 6.45
N LYS A 183 -12.11 5.03 6.80
CA LYS A 183 -12.42 4.68 8.19
C LYS A 183 -11.24 4.01 8.89
N LYS A 184 -10.58 3.06 8.22
CA LYS A 184 -9.37 2.41 8.74
C LYS A 184 -8.26 3.43 9.01
N LEU A 185 -8.00 4.34 8.07
CA LEU A 185 -7.01 5.42 8.24
C LEU A 185 -7.35 6.35 9.41
N LYS A 186 -8.62 6.74 9.55
CA LYS A 186 -9.08 7.57 10.68
C LYS A 186 -8.88 6.86 12.03
N THR A 187 -9.16 5.56 12.08
CA THR A 187 -8.99 4.74 13.29
C THR A 187 -7.51 4.59 13.64
N ALA A 188 -6.66 4.31 12.65
CA ALA A 188 -5.21 4.24 12.82
C ALA A 188 -4.63 5.57 13.31
N GLY A 189 -5.04 6.69 12.72
CA GLY A 189 -4.63 8.03 13.17
C GLY A 189 -5.04 8.36 14.62
N LYS A 190 -6.21 7.88 15.06
CA LYS A 190 -6.63 8.02 16.47
C LYS A 190 -5.77 7.18 17.42
N LYS A 191 -5.46 5.93 17.04
CA LYS A 191 -4.55 5.06 17.83
C LYS A 191 -3.16 5.68 17.94
N MET A 192 -2.61 6.21 16.85
CA MET A 192 -1.29 6.88 16.86
C MET A 192 -1.28 8.11 17.78
N LYS A 193 -2.33 8.93 17.78
CA LYS A 193 -2.45 10.08 18.71
C LYS A 193 -2.52 9.65 20.17
N GLY A 194 -3.18 8.53 20.47
CA GLY A 194 -3.19 7.93 21.82
C GLY A 194 -1.80 7.43 22.28
N LEU A 195 -1.03 6.86 21.36
CA LEU A 195 0.33 6.36 21.62
C LEU A 195 1.40 7.48 21.70
N SER A 196 1.11 8.67 21.17
CA SER A 196 2.03 9.83 21.22
C SER A 196 1.93 10.61 22.53
N SER A 197 1.07 10.20 23.46
CA SER A 197 1.04 10.79 24.80
C SER A 197 2.26 10.33 25.60
N PRO A 198 2.95 11.22 26.35
CA PRO A 198 4.14 10.85 27.15
C PRO A 198 3.90 9.70 28.14
N HIS A 199 2.64 9.51 28.60
CA HIS A 199 2.25 8.42 29.49
C HIS A 199 2.18 7.04 28.81
N ALA A 200 1.77 6.95 27.52
CA ALA A 200 1.66 5.67 26.85
C ALA A 200 3.03 5.02 26.58
N HIS A 201 4.09 5.83 26.42
CA HIS A 201 5.46 5.32 26.23
C HIS A 201 6.04 4.73 27.53
N SER A 202 5.68 5.30 28.68
CA SER A 202 6.13 4.78 29.97
C SER A 202 5.39 3.49 30.36
N GLU A 203 4.09 3.38 30.11
CA GLU A 203 3.34 2.15 30.41
C GLU A 203 3.77 0.95 29.56
N LEU A 204 4.07 1.13 28.28
CA LEU A 204 4.57 0.04 27.41
C LEU A 204 5.98 -0.43 27.82
N LEU A 205 6.82 0.47 28.32
CA LEU A 205 8.14 0.12 28.88
C LEU A 205 8.01 -0.54 30.27
N PHE A 206 7.04 -0.12 31.10
CA PHE A 206 6.81 -0.70 32.43
C PHE A 206 6.12 -2.07 32.36
N ILE A 207 5.31 -2.36 31.37
CA ILE A 207 4.72 -3.70 31.16
C ILE A 207 5.80 -4.70 30.68
N ALA A 208 6.86 -4.21 30.04
CA ALA A 208 7.92 -5.05 29.47
C ALA A 208 9.02 -5.46 30.45
N VAL A 209 9.19 -4.79 31.59
CA VAL A 209 10.29 -5.06 32.51
C VAL A 209 9.86 -4.77 33.94
N LYS A 210 9.59 -5.79 34.75
CA LYS A 210 9.52 -5.64 36.18
C LYS A 210 10.95 -5.49 36.75
N PRO A 211 11.21 -4.54 37.66
CA PRO A 211 12.54 -4.36 38.25
C PRO A 211 13.14 -5.63 38.86
N GLU A 212 12.30 -6.51 39.35
CA GLU A 212 12.65 -7.82 39.93
C GLU A 212 13.18 -8.84 38.89
N ASP A 213 12.92 -8.61 37.58
CA ASP A 213 13.42 -9.45 36.50
C ASP A 213 14.82 -9.01 35.97
N LEU A 214 15.38 -7.92 36.54
CA LEU A 214 16.65 -7.33 36.08
C LEU A 214 17.87 -7.80 36.91
N GLU A 215 17.68 -8.59 37.98
CA GLU A 215 18.75 -8.99 38.91
C GLU A 215 19.48 -10.31 38.56
N ASP A 216 19.15 -10.97 37.48
CA ASP A 216 19.90 -12.16 37.04
C ASP A 216 21.25 -11.76 36.41
N PRO A 217 22.35 -12.44 36.78
CA PRO A 217 23.68 -12.11 36.32
C PRO A 217 23.80 -12.28 34.82
N VAL A 218 24.43 -11.30 34.19
CA VAL A 218 24.85 -11.36 32.80
C VAL A 218 25.67 -12.62 32.58
N TYR A 219 25.15 -13.60 31.86
CA TYR A 219 25.95 -14.75 31.44
C TYR A 219 27.03 -14.26 30.48
N THR A 220 28.23 -14.07 31.01
CA THR A 220 29.44 -14.01 30.21
C THR A 220 29.76 -15.44 29.78
N VAL A 221 29.72 -15.71 28.52
CA VAL A 221 30.30 -16.95 27.97
C VAL A 221 31.81 -16.73 28.03
N ASP A 222 32.50 -17.42 28.90
CA ASP A 222 33.96 -17.44 28.92
C ASP A 222 34.48 -18.01 27.62
N PRO A 223 35.44 -17.35 26.93
CA PRO A 223 35.99 -17.80 25.68
C PRO A 223 37.18 -18.73 25.85
N GLU A 224 37.26 -19.48 26.93
CA GLU A 224 38.36 -20.41 27.14
C GLU A 224 37.83 -21.86 27.17
N GLU A 225 37.93 -22.50 26.04
CA GLU A 225 38.37 -23.88 25.79
C GLU A 225 38.48 -24.09 24.29
N ASP A 226 39.50 -23.47 23.69
CA ASP A 226 40.02 -23.94 22.40
C ASP A 226 41.29 -24.73 22.74
N ASP A 227 41.09 -26.04 22.91
CA ASP A 227 42.14 -27.02 23.11
C ASP A 227 42.95 -27.15 21.82
N SER A 228 44.00 -26.36 21.70
CA SER A 228 45.03 -26.48 20.69
C SER A 228 46.08 -27.50 21.16
N GLY A 229 45.67 -28.76 21.23
CA GLY A 229 46.54 -29.90 21.36
C GLY A 229 46.64 -30.65 20.04
N ASN A 230 47.54 -30.25 19.18
CA ASN A 230 48.00 -31.10 18.10
C ASN A 230 49.50 -30.95 17.96
N ASP A 231 50.22 -31.64 18.84
CA ASP A 231 51.61 -32.03 18.63
C ASP A 231 51.65 -33.06 17.49
N VAL A 232 52.27 -32.67 16.39
CA VAL A 232 52.72 -33.61 15.38
C VAL A 232 54.24 -33.66 15.50
N ALA A 233 54.74 -34.76 16.10
CA ALA A 233 56.10 -35.20 15.98
C ALA A 233 56.14 -36.41 15.05
N ASP A 234 57.14 -36.41 14.12
CA ASP A 234 57.64 -37.42 13.22
C ASP A 234 56.84 -37.71 11.95
#